data_65b99728c2305a387bf867be708d4229
#
_entry.id   65b99728c2305a387bf867be708d4229
#
_cell.length_a   1.000
_cell.length_b   1.000
_cell.length_c   1.000
_cell.angle_alpha   90.00
_cell.angle_beta   90.00
_cell.angle_gamma   90.00
#
_symmetry.space_group_name_H-M   'P 1'
#
loop_
_entity.id
_entity.type
_entity.pdbx_description
1 polymer ?
#
loop_
_entity_poly.entity_id
_entity_poly.type
_entity_poly.pdbx_seq_one_letter_code
_entity_poly.pdbx_strand_id
1 'polypeptide(L)'
;MLKFEMVGDSEMRAALAGCSKKIDDEIKSSMAFVVLRLQKQVKTHKLLGQVLNRRTGNLRNNIVRDSWQDGGLTVGVVGIASGAPYGKLHEYGFSGAVSVPSHVRQAKQAFGRRLKTPINVHVSAHTRRVRLPERSFMR
;
A
#
# COMPACT_ATOMS: atom_id res chain seq x y z
N MET A 1 -67.99 -3.78 -13.99
CA MET A 1 -66.69 -3.37 -13.42
C MET A 1 -65.74 -4.53 -13.65
N LEU A 2 -64.81 -4.39 -14.57
CA LEU A 2 -63.80 -5.42 -14.86
C LEU A 2 -62.69 -5.35 -13.81
N LYS A 3 -62.47 -6.39 -13.01
CA LYS A 3 -61.31 -6.52 -12.09
C LYS A 3 -60.23 -7.27 -12.84
N PHE A 4 -59.07 -6.65 -12.97
CA PHE A 4 -57.84 -7.31 -13.43
C PHE A 4 -57.02 -7.70 -12.18
N GLU A 5 -56.77 -8.96 -12.01
CA GLU A 5 -55.93 -9.49 -10.95
C GLU A 5 -54.62 -9.98 -11.60
N MET A 6 -53.47 -9.39 -11.19
CA MET A 6 -52.17 -9.78 -11.66
C MET A 6 -51.67 -10.94 -10.82
N VAL A 7 -51.55 -12.14 -11.39
CA VAL A 7 -51.03 -13.34 -10.73
C VAL A 7 -49.53 -13.43 -11.00
N GLY A 8 -48.73 -13.65 -9.97
CA GLY A 8 -47.29 -13.84 -10.06
C GLY A 8 -46.40 -12.60 -9.74
N ASP A 9 -46.99 -11.48 -9.33
CA ASP A 9 -46.23 -10.26 -8.98
C ASP A 9 -45.23 -10.49 -7.80
N SER A 10 -45.68 -11.24 -6.76
CA SER A 10 -44.83 -11.57 -5.61
C SER A 10 -43.64 -12.46 -5.96
N GLU A 11 -43.86 -13.44 -6.83
CA GLU A 11 -42.81 -14.36 -7.30
C GLU A 11 -41.78 -13.62 -8.18
N MET A 12 -42.28 -12.76 -9.07
CA MET A 12 -41.40 -11.92 -9.92
C MET A 12 -40.56 -10.96 -9.10
N ARG A 13 -41.15 -10.30 -8.10
CA ARG A 13 -40.41 -9.41 -7.18
C ARG A 13 -39.36 -10.15 -6.37
N ALA A 14 -39.66 -11.35 -5.88
CA ALA A 14 -38.72 -12.20 -5.17
C ALA A 14 -37.58 -12.67 -6.08
N ALA A 15 -37.87 -13.04 -7.31
CA ALA A 15 -36.85 -13.40 -8.29
C ALA A 15 -35.94 -12.22 -8.65
N LEU A 16 -36.49 -11.03 -8.88
CA LEU A 16 -35.74 -9.82 -9.15
C LEU A 16 -34.83 -9.40 -7.97
N ALA A 17 -35.35 -9.48 -6.73
CA ALA A 17 -34.55 -9.21 -5.54
C ALA A 17 -33.42 -10.23 -5.36
N GLY A 18 -33.67 -11.51 -5.68
CA GLY A 18 -32.63 -12.54 -5.69
C GLY A 18 -31.54 -12.31 -6.75
N CYS A 19 -31.93 -11.80 -7.93
CA CYS A 19 -30.96 -11.44 -8.97
C CYS A 19 -30.07 -10.25 -8.53
N SER A 20 -30.67 -9.22 -7.95
CA SER A 20 -29.90 -8.06 -7.43
C SER A 20 -28.85 -8.50 -6.42
N LYS A 21 -29.21 -9.32 -5.45
CA LYS A 21 -28.27 -9.84 -4.44
C LYS A 21 -27.14 -10.65 -5.06
N LYS A 22 -27.42 -11.50 -6.03
CA LYS A 22 -26.39 -12.28 -6.74
C LYS A 22 -25.40 -11.37 -7.48
N ILE A 23 -25.89 -10.33 -8.15
CA ILE A 23 -25.07 -9.35 -8.83
C ILE A 23 -24.15 -8.62 -7.83
N ASP A 24 -24.68 -8.19 -6.69
CA ASP A 24 -23.89 -7.53 -5.64
C ASP A 24 -22.78 -8.43 -5.08
N ASP A 25 -23.08 -9.71 -4.86
CA ASP A 25 -22.11 -10.69 -4.37
C ASP A 25 -21.02 -10.96 -5.41
N GLU A 26 -21.36 -11.02 -6.69
CA GLU A 26 -20.40 -11.16 -7.79
C GLU A 26 -19.52 -9.92 -7.95
N ILE A 27 -20.07 -8.71 -7.80
CA ILE A 27 -19.31 -7.47 -7.81
C ILE A 27 -18.30 -7.42 -6.67
N LYS A 28 -18.69 -7.81 -5.44
CA LYS A 28 -17.81 -7.90 -4.29
C LYS A 28 -16.67 -8.88 -4.51
N SER A 29 -17.00 -10.07 -5.00
CA SER A 29 -16.03 -11.13 -5.31
C SER A 29 -15.03 -10.66 -6.36
N SER A 30 -15.51 -10.07 -7.44
CA SER A 30 -14.69 -9.53 -8.52
C SER A 30 -13.79 -8.40 -8.03
N MET A 31 -14.29 -7.49 -7.19
CA MET A 31 -13.49 -6.41 -6.60
C MET A 31 -12.39 -6.97 -5.70
N ALA A 32 -12.69 -7.93 -4.83
CA ALA A 32 -11.70 -8.58 -3.97
C ALA A 32 -10.58 -9.23 -4.79
N PHE A 33 -10.92 -9.86 -5.92
CA PHE A 33 -9.94 -10.44 -6.85
C PHE A 33 -9.06 -9.36 -7.52
N VAL A 34 -9.66 -8.28 -8.00
CA VAL A 34 -8.92 -7.17 -8.63
C VAL A 34 -7.93 -6.55 -7.64
N VAL A 35 -8.38 -6.28 -6.41
CA VAL A 35 -7.54 -5.69 -5.36
C VAL A 35 -6.39 -6.64 -4.97
N LEU A 36 -6.65 -7.94 -4.90
CA LEU A 36 -5.63 -8.97 -4.68
C LEU A 36 -4.58 -8.96 -5.80
N ARG A 37 -5.04 -8.94 -7.05
CA ARG A 37 -4.16 -8.90 -8.23
C ARG A 37 -3.30 -7.64 -8.26
N LEU A 38 -3.88 -6.49 -7.96
CA LEU A 38 -3.17 -5.21 -7.86
C LEU A 38 -2.11 -5.24 -6.77
N GLN A 39 -2.46 -5.71 -5.56
CA GLN A 39 -1.50 -5.88 -4.47
C GLN A 39 -0.33 -6.80 -4.87
N LYS A 40 -0.64 -7.93 -5.51
CA LYS A 40 0.37 -8.87 -6.01
C LYS A 40 1.28 -8.20 -7.03
N GLN A 41 0.73 -7.46 -7.98
CA GLN A 41 1.50 -6.73 -9.00
C GLN A 41 2.47 -5.72 -8.38
N VAL A 42 2.02 -4.89 -7.43
CA VAL A 42 2.88 -3.96 -6.69
C VAL A 42 3.99 -4.71 -5.96
N LYS A 43 3.66 -5.77 -5.24
CA LYS A 43 4.63 -6.56 -4.44
C LYS A 43 5.66 -7.31 -5.30
N THR A 44 5.26 -7.81 -6.47
CA THR A 44 6.12 -8.69 -7.28
C THR A 44 6.87 -7.98 -8.40
N HIS A 45 6.30 -6.91 -8.96
CA HIS A 45 6.93 -6.19 -10.05
C HIS A 45 7.57 -4.89 -9.58
N LYS A 46 6.79 -4.01 -8.97
CA LYS A 46 7.28 -2.66 -8.61
C LYS A 46 8.33 -2.67 -7.49
N LEU A 47 8.20 -3.55 -6.50
CA LEU A 47 9.06 -3.61 -5.30
C LEU A 47 10.15 -4.70 -5.36
N LEU A 48 10.35 -5.37 -6.49
CA LEU A 48 11.41 -6.37 -6.69
C LEU A 48 12.47 -5.95 -7.72
N GLY A 49 12.70 -4.66 -7.87
CA GLY A 49 13.79 -4.14 -8.69
C GLY A 49 13.35 -3.31 -9.89
N GLN A 50 12.06 -3.33 -10.29
CA GLN A 50 11.60 -2.48 -11.38
C GLN A 50 11.63 -0.99 -11.01
N VAL A 51 11.17 -0.63 -9.81
CA VAL A 51 11.14 0.74 -9.30
C VAL A 51 12.01 0.89 -8.05
N LEU A 52 11.86 -0.03 -7.09
CA LEU A 52 12.60 -0.05 -5.84
C LEU A 52 13.23 -1.41 -5.59
N ASN A 53 14.50 -1.42 -5.20
CA ASN A 53 15.19 -2.64 -4.78
C ASN A 53 14.84 -3.00 -3.33
N ARG A 54 14.51 -4.28 -3.13
CA ARG A 54 14.23 -4.81 -1.80
C ARG A 54 15.51 -4.87 -0.96
N ARG A 55 15.54 -4.19 0.19
CA ARG A 55 16.60 -4.33 1.20
C ARG A 55 16.14 -5.25 2.35
N THR A 56 15.15 -4.83 3.12
CA THR A 56 14.62 -5.59 4.27
C THR A 56 13.29 -6.30 3.97
N GLY A 57 12.58 -5.87 2.94
CA GLY A 57 11.24 -6.35 2.61
C GLY A 57 10.12 -5.68 3.42
N ASN A 58 10.46 -4.78 4.35
CA ASN A 58 9.46 -4.14 5.21
C ASN A 58 8.39 -3.38 4.42
N LEU A 59 8.76 -2.58 3.41
CA LEU A 59 7.80 -1.89 2.55
C LEU A 59 6.85 -2.88 1.85
N ARG A 60 7.40 -3.95 1.28
CA ARG A 60 6.62 -4.98 0.59
C ARG A 60 5.62 -5.66 1.52
N ASN A 61 6.01 -5.96 2.77
CA ASN A 61 5.13 -6.60 3.74
C ASN A 61 4.02 -5.66 4.22
N ASN A 62 4.28 -4.34 4.23
CA ASN A 62 3.31 -3.31 4.63
C ASN A 62 2.42 -2.80 3.49
N ILE A 63 2.45 -3.39 2.29
CA ILE A 63 1.41 -3.15 1.28
C ILE A 63 0.17 -3.95 1.68
N VAL A 64 -0.88 -3.25 2.04
CA VAL A 64 -2.18 -3.80 2.45
C VAL A 64 -3.22 -3.55 1.38
N ARG A 65 -4.28 -4.33 1.42
CA ARG A 65 -5.48 -4.16 0.59
C ARG A 65 -6.72 -4.20 1.46
N ASP A 66 -7.73 -3.52 1.01
CA ASP A 66 -9.05 -3.56 1.63
C ASP A 66 -10.14 -3.39 0.57
N SER A 67 -11.34 -3.87 0.85
CA SER A 67 -12.51 -3.66 0.00
C SER A 67 -13.78 -3.63 0.85
N TRP A 68 -14.64 -2.63 0.59
CA TRP A 68 -15.89 -2.45 1.31
C TRP A 68 -17.00 -1.91 0.39
N GLN A 69 -18.20 -1.86 0.90
CA GLN A 69 -19.34 -1.20 0.24
C GLN A 69 -19.61 0.15 0.89
N ASP A 70 -19.84 1.15 0.06
CA ASP A 70 -20.19 2.50 0.46
C ASP A 70 -21.28 3.03 -0.47
N GLY A 71 -22.48 3.30 0.10
CA GLY A 71 -23.60 3.88 -0.65
C GLY A 71 -24.02 3.13 -1.92
N GLY A 72 -23.89 1.79 -1.95
CA GLY A 72 -24.18 0.97 -3.13
C GLY A 72 -22.99 0.84 -4.10
N LEU A 73 -21.87 1.48 -3.82
CA LEU A 73 -20.63 1.31 -4.54
C LEU A 73 -19.71 0.30 -3.86
N THR A 74 -19.07 -0.55 -4.62
CA THR A 74 -17.99 -1.42 -4.10
C THR A 74 -16.65 -0.75 -4.31
N VAL A 75 -15.98 -0.42 -3.22
CA VAL A 75 -14.68 0.26 -3.22
C VAL A 75 -13.57 -0.72 -2.88
N GLY A 76 -12.49 -0.69 -3.65
CA GLY A 76 -11.28 -1.48 -3.39
C GLY A 76 -10.07 -0.57 -3.28
N VAL A 77 -9.22 -0.79 -2.27
CA VAL A 77 -8.04 0.03 -2.01
C VAL A 77 -6.80 -0.83 -1.81
N VAL A 78 -5.69 -0.39 -2.38
CA VAL A 78 -4.35 -0.90 -2.07
C VAL A 78 -3.53 0.26 -1.53
N GLY A 79 -2.91 0.09 -0.40
CA GLY A 79 -2.19 1.16 0.29
C GLY A 79 -0.99 0.68 1.08
N ILE A 80 -0.34 1.62 1.76
CA ILE A 80 0.80 1.37 2.64
C ILE A 80 0.31 1.47 4.07
N ALA A 81 0.50 0.41 4.87
CA ALA A 81 0.22 0.42 6.29
C ALA A 81 1.19 1.32 7.07
N SER A 82 0.81 1.68 8.29
CA SER A 82 1.59 2.54 9.19
C SER A 82 2.99 2.02 9.51
N GLY A 83 3.24 0.72 9.37
CA GLY A 83 4.55 0.09 9.59
C GLY A 83 5.65 0.50 8.59
N ALA A 84 5.31 1.20 7.50
CA ALA A 84 6.28 1.68 6.52
C ALA A 84 6.02 3.14 6.09
N PRO A 85 6.10 4.14 7.02
CA PRO A 85 5.78 5.54 6.72
C PRO A 85 6.67 6.14 5.64
N TYR A 86 7.90 5.64 5.49
CA TYR A 86 8.84 6.06 4.45
C TYR A 86 8.38 5.69 3.03
N GLY A 87 7.37 4.82 2.87
CA GLY A 87 6.80 4.50 1.56
C GLY A 87 6.25 5.73 0.85
N LYS A 88 5.63 6.67 1.58
CA LYS A 88 5.17 7.95 1.03
C LYS A 88 6.32 8.80 0.48
N LEU A 89 7.48 8.78 1.15
CA LEU A 89 8.67 9.52 0.71
C LEU A 89 9.24 8.97 -0.61
N HIS A 90 9.11 7.67 -0.84
CA HIS A 90 9.49 7.07 -2.13
C HIS A 90 8.47 7.37 -3.21
N GLU A 91 7.17 7.31 -2.89
CA GLU A 91 6.09 7.54 -3.86
C GLU A 91 6.09 8.96 -4.42
N TYR A 92 6.24 9.96 -3.54
CA TYR A 92 6.14 11.38 -3.91
C TYR A 92 7.48 12.11 -3.96
N GLY A 93 8.57 11.43 -3.59
CA GLY A 93 9.86 12.06 -3.38
C GLY A 93 9.89 12.91 -2.11
N PHE A 94 11.07 13.39 -1.77
CA PHE A 94 11.27 14.30 -0.63
C PHE A 94 12.46 15.21 -0.89
N SER A 95 12.30 16.48 -0.64
CA SER A 95 13.41 17.46 -0.64
C SER A 95 13.27 18.35 0.59
N GLY A 96 14.21 18.26 1.51
CA GLY A 96 14.13 19.02 2.75
C GLY A 96 15.32 18.82 3.66
N ALA A 97 15.31 19.54 4.77
CA ALA A 97 16.28 19.42 5.84
C ALA A 97 15.75 18.44 6.91
N VAL A 98 16.58 17.47 7.28
CA VAL A 98 16.27 16.49 8.32
C VAL A 98 17.22 16.71 9.49
N SER A 99 16.67 16.89 10.68
CA SER A 99 17.46 16.96 11.91
C SER A 99 17.87 15.54 12.32
N VAL A 100 19.16 15.34 12.49
CA VAL A 100 19.76 14.10 12.99
C VAL A 100 20.16 14.33 14.43
N PRO A 101 19.56 13.62 15.41
CA PRO A 101 19.96 13.75 16.82
C PRO A 101 21.37 13.22 17.03
N SER A 102 22.00 13.65 18.12
CA SER A 102 23.29 13.11 18.52
C SER A 102 23.20 11.60 18.76
N HIS A 103 24.17 10.86 18.27
CA HIS A 103 24.21 9.40 18.41
C HIS A 103 25.63 8.88 18.41
N VAL A 104 25.81 7.68 18.93
CA VAL A 104 27.09 6.97 18.86
C VAL A 104 27.02 5.95 17.71
N ARG A 105 28.02 5.97 16.83
CA ARG A 105 28.15 4.96 15.77
C ARG A 105 29.49 4.23 15.87
N GLN A 106 29.50 2.96 15.51
CA GLN A 106 30.75 2.21 15.36
C GLN A 106 31.39 2.51 13.99
N ALA A 107 32.59 3.10 14.00
CA ALA A 107 33.42 3.25 12.84
C ALA A 107 34.24 1.98 12.63
N LYS A 108 34.01 1.28 11.52
CA LYS A 108 34.77 0.07 11.11
C LYS A 108 35.87 0.39 10.13
N GLN A 109 35.88 1.61 9.59
CA GLN A 109 36.88 2.11 8.64
C GLN A 109 37.25 3.54 8.99
N ALA A 110 38.54 3.89 8.83
CA ALA A 110 39.05 5.24 8.91
C ALA A 110 40.07 5.45 7.77
N PHE A 111 40.00 6.60 7.12
CA PHE A 111 40.92 6.98 6.01
C PHE A 111 41.05 5.91 4.91
N GLY A 112 39.92 5.28 4.56
CA GLY A 112 39.84 4.23 3.52
C GLY A 112 40.39 2.86 3.93
N ARG A 113 40.87 2.69 5.17
CA ARG A 113 41.39 1.41 5.69
C ARG A 113 40.46 0.82 6.73
N ARG A 114 40.34 -0.50 6.75
CA ARG A 114 39.62 -1.22 7.81
C ARG A 114 40.38 -1.11 9.13
N LEU A 115 39.67 -0.74 10.18
CA LEU A 115 40.21 -0.76 11.54
C LEU A 115 40.26 -2.19 12.07
N LYS A 116 41.30 -2.56 12.78
CA LYS A 116 41.43 -3.86 13.47
C LYS A 116 40.35 -4.00 14.55
N THR A 117 40.05 -2.93 15.25
CA THR A 117 38.99 -2.87 16.27
C THR A 117 38.03 -1.74 15.92
N PRO A 118 36.71 -1.98 15.91
CA PRO A 118 35.72 -0.91 15.71
C PRO A 118 35.82 0.14 16.84
N ILE A 119 35.77 1.41 16.49
CA ILE A 119 35.84 2.53 17.43
C ILE A 119 34.45 3.18 17.52
N ASN A 120 33.98 3.47 18.72
CA ASN A 120 32.78 4.24 18.95
C ASN A 120 33.07 5.74 18.73
N VAL A 121 32.37 6.33 17.76
CA VAL A 121 32.47 7.76 17.44
C VAL A 121 31.18 8.45 17.81
N HIS A 122 31.27 9.48 18.62
CA HIS A 122 30.14 10.34 18.94
C HIS A 122 29.90 11.32 17.80
N VAL A 123 28.71 11.30 17.24
CA VAL A 123 28.26 12.24 16.20
C VAL A 123 27.35 13.27 16.86
N SER A 124 27.71 14.54 16.81
CA SER A 124 26.89 15.63 17.32
C SER A 124 25.61 15.80 16.52
N ALA A 125 24.58 16.37 17.16
CA ALA A 125 23.34 16.71 16.46
C ALA A 125 23.64 17.68 15.30
N HIS A 126 23.09 17.40 14.14
CA HIS A 126 23.30 18.22 12.94
C HIS A 126 22.09 18.17 12.02
N THR A 127 21.97 19.15 11.16
CA THR A 127 20.94 19.18 10.11
C THR A 127 21.54 18.73 8.79
N ARG A 128 20.87 17.78 8.14
CA ARG A 128 21.28 17.27 6.83
C ARG A 128 20.22 17.58 5.78
N ARG A 129 20.63 18.15 4.65
CA ARG A 129 19.75 18.23 3.48
C ARG A 129 19.66 16.87 2.80
N VAL A 130 18.41 16.42 2.57
CA VAL A 130 18.13 15.14 1.91
C VAL A 130 17.26 15.43 0.70
N ARG A 131 17.63 14.88 -0.44
CA ARG A 131 16.85 14.88 -1.68
C ARG A 131 16.63 13.44 -2.10
N LEU A 132 15.40 13.00 -2.03
CA LEU A 132 14.95 11.70 -2.55
C LEU A 132 14.14 11.94 -3.82
N PRO A 133 14.55 11.40 -4.97
CA PRO A 133 13.72 11.51 -6.18
C PRO A 133 12.44 10.72 -6.01
N GLU A 134 11.39 11.16 -6.67
CA GLU A 134 10.13 10.42 -6.80
C GLU A 134 10.43 9.07 -7.47
N ARG A 135 9.90 8.01 -6.89
CA ARG A 135 9.96 6.62 -7.39
C ARG A 135 8.61 5.98 -7.19
N SER A 136 7.64 6.44 -7.97
CA SER A 136 6.26 5.98 -7.88
C SER A 136 6.17 4.47 -8.15
N PHE A 137 5.66 3.72 -7.19
CA PHE A 137 5.46 2.27 -7.29
C PHE A 137 4.00 1.86 -7.11
N MET A 138 3.14 2.82 -6.76
CA MET A 138 1.69 2.61 -6.64
C MET A 138 0.95 3.03 -7.92
N ARG A 139 1.58 3.81 -8.81
CA ARG A 139 1.05 4.27 -10.09
C ARG A 139 1.44 3.37 -11.25
#